data_e303d2979baa2af873d33c5d91c0eb4c
#
_entry.id   e303d2979baa2af873d33c5d91c0eb4c
#
_cell.length_a   1.000
_cell.length_b   1.000
_cell.length_c   1.000
_cell.angle_alpha   90.00
_cell.angle_beta   90.00
_cell.angle_gamma   90.00
#
_symmetry.space_group_name_H-M   'P 1'
#
loop_
_entity.id
_entity.type
_entity.pdbx_description
1 polymer ?
#
loop_
_entity_poly.entity_id
_entity_poly.type
_entity_poly.pdbx_seq_one_letter_code
_entity_poly.pdbx_strand_id
1 'polypeptide(L)'
;MRKKILSILFLFCFIGNQTEIQANEITIGIALGFTGPTESIVPSMASSAELAVSEANSSKIFLNGKEKVNSIKIDTKCDTSNIKSVNKTINENNIIGIIGAACPGISEGILLGSANEKNIPMISPSATTPLLSMLDEKNLFFRTTTPSNRDGEVLAKITKDKGIKRIAVSFQDTNYGKELEKNFKKTLTDSNVEITVSVPIKINKTDLSNEVSVLAAAGGDAVAIFTEIEQDGERLIKSILDSGAFEKFILSDRMINESTEKEFGKLINNSFGIISGSNTKNINSFYKIAKKNNINTSGPFIGESYDAAAVIVLALQEKYFKSNNNLSKNIMSVSNSPGTKIYPGEIAKGLKLLKKGKKIDYEGATNVEFNVNGDAFGTFLEKEVSKGKFRTRQQR
;
A
#
# COMPACT_ATOMS: atom_id res chain seq x y z
N MET A 1 -10.21 27.39 91.80
CA MET A 1 -11.10 27.19 90.66
C MET A 1 -10.31 27.34 89.36
N ARG A 2 -9.88 26.23 88.70
CA ARG A 2 -9.06 26.26 87.49
C ARG A 2 -9.98 25.97 86.34
N LYS A 3 -10.16 26.93 85.40
CA LYS A 3 -10.88 26.73 84.14
C LYS A 3 -9.98 25.99 83.14
N LYS A 4 -10.39 24.82 82.64
CA LYS A 4 -9.77 24.11 81.53
C LYS A 4 -10.32 24.68 80.25
N ILE A 5 -9.45 25.23 79.41
CA ILE A 5 -9.77 25.63 78.01
C ILE A 5 -9.51 24.41 77.14
N LEU A 6 -10.56 23.93 76.47
CA LEU A 6 -10.52 22.82 75.55
C LEU A 6 -10.29 23.40 74.13
N SER A 7 -9.06 23.27 73.59
CA SER A 7 -8.75 23.61 72.19
C SER A 7 -9.24 22.52 71.28
N ILE A 8 -10.24 22.80 70.45
CA ILE A 8 -10.70 21.95 69.35
C ILE A 8 -9.86 22.28 68.11
N LEU A 9 -9.00 21.35 67.71
CA LEU A 9 -8.21 21.43 66.52
C LEU A 9 -9.09 20.98 65.33
N PHE A 10 -9.52 21.92 64.48
CA PHE A 10 -10.21 21.65 63.22
C PHE A 10 -9.22 21.20 62.19
N LEU A 11 -9.20 19.86 61.91
CA LEU A 11 -8.40 19.28 60.84
C LEU A 11 -9.15 19.51 59.53
N PHE A 12 -8.74 20.52 58.74
CA PHE A 12 -9.25 20.73 57.36
C PHE A 12 -8.63 19.65 56.46
N CYS A 13 -9.36 18.59 56.18
CA CYS A 13 -9.03 17.67 55.06
C CYS A 13 -9.23 18.42 53.73
N PHE A 14 -8.16 18.89 53.13
CA PHE A 14 -8.14 19.29 51.73
C PHE A 14 -8.30 18.01 50.88
N ILE A 15 -9.54 17.67 50.50
CA ILE A 15 -9.79 16.73 49.44
C ILE A 15 -9.46 17.48 48.13
N GLY A 16 -8.20 17.34 47.73
CA GLY A 16 -7.80 17.77 46.38
C GLY A 16 -8.54 16.95 45.35
N ASN A 17 -9.57 17.51 44.73
CA ASN A 17 -10.11 16.98 43.48
C ASN A 17 -8.96 16.98 42.47
N GLN A 18 -8.29 15.85 42.32
CA GLN A 18 -7.52 15.57 41.11
C GLN A 18 -8.52 15.43 39.99
N THR A 19 -8.85 16.53 39.31
CA THR A 19 -9.42 16.43 37.95
C THR A 19 -8.37 15.73 37.12
N GLU A 20 -8.55 14.43 36.90
CA GLU A 20 -7.88 13.74 35.80
C GLU A 20 -8.19 14.57 34.55
N ILE A 21 -7.15 15.22 34.03
CA ILE A 21 -7.23 15.87 32.72
C ILE A 21 -7.42 14.71 31.75
N GLN A 22 -8.66 14.47 31.36
CA GLN A 22 -8.99 13.50 30.34
C GLN A 22 -8.25 13.96 29.07
N ALA A 23 -7.21 13.23 28.71
CA ALA A 23 -6.45 13.53 27.49
C ALA A 23 -7.44 13.54 26.33
N ASN A 24 -7.50 14.63 25.58
CA ASN A 24 -8.30 14.67 24.36
C ASN A 24 -7.82 13.56 23.44
N GLU A 25 -8.67 12.59 23.15
CA GLU A 25 -8.33 11.48 22.28
C GLU A 25 -8.47 11.92 20.81
N ILE A 26 -7.40 11.74 20.08
CA ILE A 26 -7.37 11.91 18.62
C ILE A 26 -7.77 10.58 18.00
N THR A 27 -8.89 10.52 17.30
CA THR A 27 -9.39 9.28 16.72
C THR A 27 -9.03 9.16 15.24
N ILE A 28 -8.43 8.01 14.87
CA ILE A 28 -8.23 7.61 13.48
C ILE A 28 -9.04 6.35 13.18
N GLY A 29 -9.49 6.21 11.92
CA GLY A 29 -10.24 5.04 11.46
C GLY A 29 -9.32 4.02 10.79
N ILE A 30 -9.44 2.74 11.13
CA ILE A 30 -8.85 1.63 10.38
C ILE A 30 -10.00 0.97 9.60
N ALA A 31 -10.23 1.46 8.38
CA ALA A 31 -11.34 1.05 7.52
C ALA A 31 -10.90 -0.08 6.57
N LEU A 32 -11.01 -1.31 7.02
CA LEU A 32 -10.59 -2.51 6.29
C LEU A 32 -11.73 -3.53 6.25
N GLY A 33 -11.66 -4.53 5.37
CA GLY A 33 -12.66 -5.60 5.29
C GLY A 33 -12.39 -6.69 6.31
N PHE A 34 -12.79 -6.48 7.56
CA PHE A 34 -12.61 -7.44 8.66
C PHE A 34 -13.44 -8.70 8.48
N THR A 35 -14.52 -8.60 7.73
CA THR A 35 -15.32 -9.73 7.25
C THR A 35 -15.40 -9.70 5.72
N GLY A 36 -15.78 -10.82 5.11
CA GLY A 36 -15.90 -10.92 3.65
C GLY A 36 -14.59 -11.32 2.94
N PRO A 37 -14.40 -10.93 1.67
CA PRO A 37 -13.32 -11.48 0.82
C PRO A 37 -11.89 -11.26 1.33
N THR A 38 -11.68 -10.30 2.22
CA THR A 38 -10.34 -9.92 2.71
C THR A 38 -10.09 -10.33 4.17
N GLU A 39 -11.02 -11.05 4.81
CA GLU A 39 -10.94 -11.37 6.24
C GLU A 39 -9.68 -12.16 6.64
N SER A 40 -9.11 -12.94 5.73
CA SER A 40 -7.90 -13.74 5.99
C SER A 40 -6.62 -12.90 6.11
N ILE A 41 -6.56 -11.75 5.46
CA ILE A 41 -5.35 -10.88 5.41
C ILE A 41 -5.46 -9.66 6.33
N VAL A 42 -6.66 -9.14 6.51
CA VAL A 42 -6.92 -7.88 7.25
C VAL A 42 -6.49 -7.90 8.71
N PRO A 43 -6.60 -8.99 9.49
CA PRO A 43 -6.12 -8.99 10.88
C PRO A 43 -4.65 -8.59 11.03
N SER A 44 -3.76 -9.07 10.15
CA SER A 44 -2.33 -8.73 10.17
C SER A 44 -2.09 -7.30 9.71
N MET A 45 -2.85 -6.81 8.72
CA MET A 45 -2.80 -5.41 8.27
C MET A 45 -3.21 -4.46 9.40
N ALA A 46 -4.34 -4.72 10.06
CA ALA A 46 -4.83 -3.91 11.16
C ALA A 46 -3.84 -3.90 12.34
N SER A 47 -3.34 -5.07 12.74
CA SER A 47 -2.34 -5.17 13.82
C SER A 47 -1.05 -4.42 13.50
N SER A 48 -0.64 -4.36 12.22
CA SER A 48 0.51 -3.57 11.78
C SER A 48 0.27 -2.06 11.89
N ALA A 49 -0.92 -1.60 11.52
CA ALA A 49 -1.32 -0.20 11.71
C ALA A 49 -1.39 0.17 13.21
N GLU A 50 -1.99 -0.70 14.03
CA GLU A 50 -2.07 -0.52 15.48
C GLU A 50 -0.69 -0.52 16.15
N LEU A 51 0.29 -1.27 15.61
CA LEU A 51 1.67 -1.25 16.08
C LEU A 51 2.29 0.15 15.95
N ALA A 52 2.14 0.81 14.80
CA ALA A 52 2.65 2.16 14.60
C ALA A 52 2.00 3.18 15.55
N VAL A 53 0.69 3.07 15.78
CA VAL A 53 -0.04 3.88 16.76
C VAL A 53 0.49 3.62 18.18
N SER A 54 0.71 2.38 18.53
CA SER A 54 1.26 1.99 19.85
C SER A 54 2.66 2.52 20.07
N GLU A 55 3.53 2.49 19.06
CA GLU A 55 4.88 3.09 19.14
C GLU A 55 4.81 4.59 19.42
N ALA A 56 3.90 5.31 18.75
CA ALA A 56 3.72 6.72 18.98
C ALA A 56 3.26 7.02 20.43
N ASN A 57 2.21 6.33 20.87
CA ASN A 57 1.65 6.50 22.21
C ASN A 57 2.66 6.13 23.31
N SER A 58 3.40 5.03 23.12
CA SER A 58 4.42 4.56 24.08
C SER A 58 5.61 5.49 24.19
N SER A 59 5.87 6.29 23.15
CA SER A 59 6.98 7.26 23.15
C SER A 59 6.84 8.36 24.20
N LYS A 60 5.63 8.66 24.65
CA LYS A 60 5.27 9.81 25.51
C LYS A 60 5.71 11.17 24.96
N ILE A 61 6.01 11.25 23.65
CA ILE A 61 6.45 12.45 22.94
C ILE A 61 5.31 13.01 22.08
N PHE A 62 4.44 12.14 21.61
CA PHE A 62 3.32 12.53 20.75
C PHE A 62 2.52 13.65 21.41
N LEU A 63 2.34 14.77 20.68
CA LEU A 63 1.67 15.99 21.13
C LEU A 63 2.05 16.42 22.57
N ASN A 64 3.35 16.39 22.88
CA ASN A 64 3.89 16.66 24.20
C ASN A 64 3.49 15.67 25.32
N GLY A 65 3.03 14.47 24.95
CA GLY A 65 2.54 13.47 25.89
C GLY A 65 1.19 13.79 26.53
N LYS A 66 0.48 14.80 26.00
CA LYS A 66 -0.83 15.24 26.52
C LYS A 66 -2.00 14.51 25.91
N GLU A 67 -1.82 13.99 24.71
CA GLU A 67 -2.86 13.33 23.93
C GLU A 67 -2.38 11.95 23.45
N LYS A 68 -3.33 11.08 23.14
CA LYS A 68 -3.06 9.76 22.55
C LYS A 68 -3.85 9.63 21.27
N VAL A 69 -3.31 8.84 20.34
CA VAL A 69 -4.06 8.39 19.19
C VAL A 69 -4.88 7.18 19.60
N ASN A 70 -6.18 7.27 19.40
CA ASN A 70 -7.10 6.14 19.47
C ASN A 70 -7.39 5.65 18.06
N SER A 71 -7.40 4.33 17.83
CA SER A 71 -7.77 3.75 16.54
C SER A 71 -9.07 2.95 16.69
N ILE A 72 -10.02 3.17 15.79
CA ILE A 72 -11.24 2.37 15.73
C ILE A 72 -11.26 1.56 14.44
N LYS A 73 -11.65 0.28 14.58
CA LYS A 73 -11.83 -0.62 13.44
C LYS A 73 -13.21 -0.39 12.81
N ILE A 74 -13.21 -0.20 11.50
CA ILE A 74 -14.42 0.00 10.70
C ILE A 74 -14.48 -1.13 9.68
N ASP A 75 -15.41 -2.07 9.87
CA ASP A 75 -15.58 -3.17 8.93
C ASP A 75 -16.23 -2.71 7.64
N THR A 76 -15.48 -2.68 6.58
CA THR A 76 -15.95 -2.31 5.24
C THR A 76 -16.58 -3.47 4.49
N LYS A 77 -16.36 -4.72 4.94
CA LYS A 77 -16.76 -5.97 4.28
C LYS A 77 -16.23 -6.12 2.85
N CYS A 78 -15.44 -5.16 2.36
CA CYS A 78 -15.07 -5.06 0.94
C CYS A 78 -16.29 -5.06 0.00
N ASP A 79 -17.41 -4.54 0.47
CA ASP A 79 -18.71 -4.54 -0.22
C ASP A 79 -19.23 -3.10 -0.35
N THR A 80 -19.37 -2.63 -1.58
CA THR A 80 -19.83 -1.27 -1.88
C THR A 80 -21.27 -0.99 -1.39
N SER A 81 -22.09 -2.01 -1.19
CA SER A 81 -23.42 -1.86 -0.59
C SER A 81 -23.34 -1.36 0.87
N ASN A 82 -22.22 -1.58 1.55
CA ASN A 82 -21.96 -1.19 2.94
C ASN A 82 -21.48 0.28 3.09
N ILE A 83 -21.23 0.99 2.00
CA ILE A 83 -20.54 2.30 2.02
C ILE A 83 -21.28 3.37 2.85
N LYS A 84 -22.62 3.34 2.85
CA LYS A 84 -23.43 4.26 3.67
C LYS A 84 -23.16 4.06 5.17
N SER A 85 -23.07 2.81 5.61
CA SER A 85 -22.77 2.47 7.01
C SER A 85 -21.34 2.86 7.38
N VAL A 86 -20.38 2.62 6.49
CA VAL A 86 -18.97 3.00 6.68
C VAL A 86 -18.85 4.52 6.84
N ASN A 87 -19.40 5.31 5.91
CA ASN A 87 -19.39 6.76 5.97
C ASN A 87 -20.09 7.29 7.24
N LYS A 88 -21.24 6.71 7.63
CA LYS A 88 -21.92 7.05 8.88
C LYS A 88 -20.98 6.84 10.07
N THR A 89 -20.31 5.69 10.19
CA THR A 89 -19.39 5.39 11.28
C THR A 89 -18.22 6.39 11.32
N ILE A 90 -17.65 6.74 10.15
CA ILE A 90 -16.59 7.76 10.05
C ILE A 90 -17.09 9.10 10.59
N ASN A 91 -18.31 9.50 10.19
CA ASN A 91 -18.88 10.80 10.54
C ASN A 91 -19.26 10.91 12.03
N GLU A 92 -19.68 9.83 12.66
CA GLU A 92 -20.13 9.82 14.06
C GLU A 92 -18.95 9.74 15.07
N ASN A 93 -17.77 9.27 14.66
CA ASN A 93 -16.65 9.04 15.58
C ASN A 93 -15.54 10.10 15.51
N ASN A 94 -15.80 11.28 14.97
CA ASN A 94 -14.84 12.39 14.89
C ASN A 94 -13.45 11.98 14.35
N ILE A 95 -13.46 11.13 13.34
CA ILE A 95 -12.24 10.61 12.72
C ILE A 95 -11.53 11.73 11.96
N ILE A 96 -10.23 11.88 12.17
CA ILE A 96 -9.41 12.93 11.54
C ILE A 96 -8.41 12.39 10.52
N GLY A 97 -8.27 11.09 10.39
CA GLY A 97 -7.44 10.40 9.41
C GLY A 97 -7.89 8.95 9.25
N ILE A 98 -7.81 8.41 8.06
CA ILE A 98 -8.28 7.07 7.74
C ILE A 98 -7.13 6.22 7.19
N ILE A 99 -6.93 5.05 7.77
CA ILE A 99 -6.09 3.98 7.22
C ILE A 99 -7.03 3.04 6.47
N GLY A 100 -6.91 3.02 5.17
CA GLY A 100 -7.85 2.26 4.32
C GLY A 100 -8.32 3.05 3.09
N ALA A 101 -9.27 2.51 2.31
CA ALA A 101 -9.78 1.15 2.48
C ALA A 101 -8.89 0.14 1.75
N ALA A 102 -9.11 -1.16 2.05
CA ALA A 102 -8.38 -2.21 1.36
C ALA A 102 -8.86 -2.41 -0.08
N CYS A 103 -10.14 -2.21 -0.33
CA CYS A 103 -10.77 -2.49 -1.61
C CYS A 103 -11.05 -1.19 -2.39
N PRO A 104 -10.72 -1.13 -3.70
CA PRO A 104 -10.82 0.10 -4.48
C PRO A 104 -12.19 0.78 -4.46
N GLY A 105 -13.27 0.03 -4.66
CA GLY A 105 -14.63 0.60 -4.66
C GLY A 105 -15.07 1.16 -3.30
N ILE A 106 -14.55 0.61 -2.19
CA ILE A 106 -14.76 1.18 -0.86
C ILE A 106 -13.92 2.45 -0.69
N SER A 107 -12.66 2.44 -1.15
CA SER A 107 -11.81 3.62 -1.12
C SER A 107 -12.46 4.79 -1.87
N GLU A 108 -13.02 4.52 -3.06
CA GLU A 108 -13.79 5.49 -3.83
C GLU A 108 -14.99 6.03 -3.04
N GLY A 109 -15.80 5.14 -2.47
CA GLY A 109 -16.98 5.53 -1.72
C GLY A 109 -16.69 6.32 -0.44
N ILE A 110 -15.56 6.08 0.24
CA ILE A 110 -15.10 6.90 1.38
C ILE A 110 -14.55 8.23 0.88
N LEU A 111 -13.75 8.22 -0.19
CA LEU A 111 -13.15 9.43 -0.76
C LEU A 111 -14.21 10.43 -1.19
N LEU A 112 -15.19 9.98 -2.00
CA LEU A 112 -16.28 10.81 -2.50
C LEU A 112 -17.34 11.15 -1.43
N GLY A 113 -17.37 10.40 -0.34
CA GLY A 113 -18.26 10.61 0.82
C GLY A 113 -17.58 11.37 1.96
N SER A 114 -17.43 10.70 3.09
CA SER A 114 -16.96 11.31 4.36
C SER A 114 -15.61 12.02 4.26
N ALA A 115 -14.67 11.49 3.48
CA ALA A 115 -13.34 12.11 3.33
C ALA A 115 -13.48 13.50 2.67
N ASN A 116 -14.19 13.60 1.56
CA ASN A 116 -14.44 14.86 0.86
C ASN A 116 -15.32 15.83 1.67
N GLU A 117 -16.36 15.32 2.33
CA GLU A 117 -17.29 16.12 3.11
C GLU A 117 -16.59 16.79 4.29
N LYS A 118 -15.76 16.08 5.02
CA LYS A 118 -15.09 16.55 6.25
C LYS A 118 -13.61 16.91 6.08
N ASN A 119 -13.07 16.86 4.88
CA ASN A 119 -11.64 17.06 4.58
C ASN A 119 -10.74 16.14 5.40
N ILE A 120 -11.07 14.86 5.45
CA ILE A 120 -10.32 13.82 6.17
C ILE A 120 -9.37 13.12 5.20
N PRO A 121 -8.05 13.23 5.35
CA PRO A 121 -7.12 12.45 4.54
C PRO A 121 -7.24 10.97 4.84
N MET A 122 -7.07 10.16 3.78
CA MET A 122 -7.05 8.72 3.87
C MET A 122 -5.80 8.15 3.20
N ILE A 123 -5.22 7.12 3.80
CA ILE A 123 -4.05 6.42 3.26
C ILE A 123 -4.41 4.95 3.09
N SER A 124 -4.57 4.51 1.84
CA SER A 124 -4.85 3.11 1.54
C SER A 124 -3.58 2.27 1.50
N PRO A 125 -3.53 1.15 2.22
CA PRO A 125 -2.40 0.23 2.14
C PRO A 125 -2.44 -0.72 0.94
N SER A 126 -3.57 -0.85 0.22
CA SER A 126 -3.75 -1.91 -0.77
C SER A 126 -4.62 -1.59 -2.00
N ALA A 127 -5.24 -0.41 -2.05
CA ALA A 127 -6.04 -0.04 -3.22
C ALA A 127 -5.16 0.44 -4.38
N THR A 128 -5.04 -0.37 -5.43
CA THR A 128 -4.09 -0.16 -6.53
C THR A 128 -4.66 0.54 -7.77
N THR A 129 -6.00 0.71 -7.89
CA THR A 129 -6.56 1.34 -9.10
C THR A 129 -6.11 2.79 -9.26
N PRO A 130 -5.63 3.19 -10.45
CA PRO A 130 -5.25 4.58 -10.74
C PRO A 130 -6.41 5.57 -10.68
N LEU A 131 -7.65 5.08 -10.80
CA LEU A 131 -8.86 5.91 -10.77
C LEU A 131 -8.95 6.75 -9.50
N LEU A 132 -8.52 6.21 -8.34
CA LEU A 132 -8.61 6.92 -7.08
C LEU A 132 -7.83 8.24 -7.06
N SER A 133 -6.62 8.25 -7.66
CA SER A 133 -5.82 9.47 -7.77
C SER A 133 -6.42 10.48 -8.76
N MET A 134 -7.21 10.02 -9.73
CA MET A 134 -7.91 10.88 -10.69
C MET A 134 -9.19 11.51 -10.10
N LEU A 135 -9.81 10.84 -9.13
CA LEU A 135 -11.04 11.31 -8.45
C LEU A 135 -10.74 12.25 -7.28
N ASP A 136 -9.49 12.33 -6.85
CA ASP A 136 -9.10 13.12 -5.68
C ASP A 136 -8.84 14.59 -6.02
N GLU A 137 -9.88 15.39 -6.05
CA GLU A 137 -9.79 16.82 -6.32
C GLU A 137 -9.23 17.65 -5.14
N LYS A 138 -9.21 17.09 -3.92
CA LYS A 138 -8.82 17.80 -2.69
C LYS A 138 -7.49 17.38 -2.10
N ASN A 139 -6.78 16.46 -2.74
CA ASN A 139 -5.55 15.84 -2.24
C ASN A 139 -5.76 15.19 -0.85
N LEU A 140 -6.80 14.37 -0.74
CA LEU A 140 -7.16 13.64 0.48
C LEU A 140 -6.83 12.16 0.39
N PHE A 141 -6.60 11.63 -0.83
CA PHE A 141 -6.26 10.24 -1.05
C PHE A 141 -4.76 10.04 -1.17
N PHE A 142 -4.24 9.14 -0.38
CA PHE A 142 -2.87 8.67 -0.43
C PHE A 142 -2.86 7.14 -0.45
N ARG A 143 -1.77 6.53 -0.91
CA ARG A 143 -1.57 5.09 -0.79
C ARG A 143 -0.10 4.73 -0.60
N THR A 144 0.14 3.82 0.32
CA THR A 144 1.46 3.24 0.55
C THR A 144 1.74 2.04 -0.34
N THR A 145 0.70 1.48 -0.98
CA THR A 145 0.85 0.52 -2.07
C THR A 145 1.07 1.22 -3.40
N THR A 146 1.71 0.53 -4.33
CA THR A 146 1.96 1.04 -5.69
C THR A 146 0.69 0.97 -6.54
N PRO A 147 0.33 2.02 -7.29
CA PRO A 147 -0.75 1.93 -8.26
C PRO A 147 -0.42 0.96 -9.40
N SER A 148 -1.41 0.19 -9.85
CA SER A 148 -1.23 -0.90 -10.83
C SER A 148 -0.73 -0.44 -12.21
N ASN A 149 -0.89 0.83 -12.56
CA ASN A 149 -0.31 1.36 -13.81
C ASN A 149 1.22 1.42 -13.79
N ARG A 150 1.85 1.41 -12.63
CA ARG A 150 3.31 1.40 -12.49
C ARG A 150 3.93 0.09 -12.95
N ASP A 151 3.23 -1.02 -12.84
CA ASP A 151 3.71 -2.35 -13.26
C ASP A 151 4.07 -2.34 -14.74
N GLY A 152 3.20 -1.79 -15.60
CA GLY A 152 3.45 -1.66 -17.03
C GLY A 152 4.66 -0.79 -17.35
N GLU A 153 4.82 0.33 -16.65
CA GLU A 153 6.00 1.19 -16.82
C GLU A 153 7.30 0.49 -16.44
N VAL A 154 7.31 -0.22 -15.31
CA VAL A 154 8.52 -0.90 -14.82
C VAL A 154 8.87 -2.07 -15.73
N LEU A 155 7.88 -2.89 -16.14
CA LEU A 155 8.09 -3.97 -17.12
C LEU A 155 8.64 -3.44 -18.45
N ALA A 156 8.11 -2.33 -18.97
CA ALA A 156 8.59 -1.71 -20.18
C ALA A 156 10.05 -1.24 -20.06
N LYS A 157 10.43 -0.63 -18.93
CA LYS A 157 11.82 -0.24 -18.66
C LYS A 157 12.76 -1.45 -18.62
N ILE A 158 12.37 -2.51 -17.93
CA ILE A 158 13.17 -3.76 -17.88
C ILE A 158 13.31 -4.36 -19.28
N THR A 159 12.25 -4.35 -20.06
CA THR A 159 12.26 -4.82 -21.45
C THR A 159 13.30 -4.09 -22.30
N LYS A 160 13.35 -2.75 -22.19
CA LYS A 160 14.37 -1.91 -22.85
C LYS A 160 15.77 -2.25 -22.36
N ASP A 161 15.97 -2.36 -21.05
CA ASP A 161 17.27 -2.66 -20.44
C ASP A 161 17.82 -4.03 -20.87
N LYS A 162 16.92 -4.98 -21.12
CA LYS A 162 17.27 -6.33 -21.64
C LYS A 162 17.51 -6.35 -23.15
N GLY A 163 17.39 -5.22 -23.85
CA GLY A 163 17.68 -5.11 -25.27
C GLY A 163 16.64 -5.78 -26.20
N ILE A 164 15.46 -6.10 -25.70
CA ILE A 164 14.36 -6.67 -26.48
C ILE A 164 13.87 -5.58 -27.46
N LYS A 165 13.65 -5.95 -28.74
CA LYS A 165 13.29 -5.00 -29.80
C LYS A 165 11.89 -5.19 -30.32
N ARG A 166 11.38 -6.43 -30.35
CA ARG A 166 10.07 -6.78 -30.91
C ARG A 166 9.29 -7.65 -29.92
N ILE A 167 8.06 -7.24 -29.59
CA ILE A 167 7.26 -7.87 -28.53
C ILE A 167 5.83 -8.07 -29.06
N ALA A 168 5.35 -9.31 -28.99
CA ALA A 168 3.92 -9.58 -29.01
C ALA A 168 3.35 -9.39 -27.60
N VAL A 169 2.14 -8.86 -27.50
CA VAL A 169 1.46 -8.67 -26.21
C VAL A 169 0.16 -9.45 -26.21
N SER A 170 -0.11 -10.20 -25.15
CA SER A 170 -1.42 -10.75 -24.87
C SER A 170 -1.86 -10.32 -23.47
N PHE A 171 -3.11 -9.89 -23.35
CA PHE A 171 -3.65 -9.40 -22.09
C PHE A 171 -5.08 -9.90 -21.87
N GLN A 172 -5.44 -10.13 -20.63
CA GLN A 172 -6.80 -10.50 -20.28
C GLN A 172 -7.75 -9.30 -20.46
N ASP A 173 -8.92 -9.53 -21.02
CA ASP A 173 -9.96 -8.53 -21.27
C ASP A 173 -10.67 -8.11 -19.96
N THR A 174 -9.87 -7.64 -19.01
CA THR A 174 -10.26 -7.07 -17.72
C THR A 174 -9.70 -5.66 -17.60
N ASN A 175 -10.17 -4.91 -16.61
CA ASN A 175 -9.60 -3.58 -16.33
C ASN A 175 -8.10 -3.68 -16.00
N TYR A 176 -7.68 -4.69 -15.22
CA TYR A 176 -6.27 -4.91 -14.89
C TYR A 176 -5.43 -5.18 -16.15
N GLY A 177 -5.81 -6.15 -16.97
CA GLY A 177 -5.04 -6.50 -18.18
C GLY A 177 -4.93 -5.35 -19.18
N LYS A 178 -6.03 -4.61 -19.38
CA LYS A 178 -6.08 -3.41 -20.26
C LYS A 178 -5.20 -2.28 -19.74
N GLU A 179 -5.24 -1.98 -18.44
CA GLU A 179 -4.42 -0.92 -17.84
C GLU A 179 -2.92 -1.27 -17.90
N LEU A 180 -2.58 -2.51 -17.61
CA LEU A 180 -1.20 -2.98 -17.67
C LEU A 180 -0.64 -2.89 -19.11
N GLU A 181 -1.38 -3.39 -20.10
CA GLU A 181 -1.05 -3.31 -21.53
C GLU A 181 -0.90 -1.85 -21.97
N LYS A 182 -1.87 -0.99 -21.67
CA LYS A 182 -1.87 0.44 -22.02
C LYS A 182 -0.62 1.16 -21.49
N ASN A 183 -0.26 0.95 -20.22
CA ASN A 183 0.88 1.63 -19.61
C ASN A 183 2.22 1.06 -20.11
N PHE A 184 2.27 -0.26 -20.36
CA PHE A 184 3.41 -0.91 -20.99
C PHE A 184 3.68 -0.31 -22.40
N LYS A 185 2.66 -0.23 -23.25
CA LYS A 185 2.73 0.36 -24.58
C LYS A 185 3.10 1.84 -24.53
N LYS A 186 2.43 2.63 -23.69
CA LYS A 186 2.70 4.06 -23.52
C LYS A 186 4.17 4.31 -23.19
N THR A 187 4.76 3.52 -22.30
CA THR A 187 6.16 3.67 -21.89
C THR A 187 7.13 3.26 -23.00
N LEU A 188 6.70 2.43 -23.95
CA LEU A 188 7.50 2.02 -25.08
C LEU A 188 7.32 2.93 -26.32
N THR A 189 6.33 3.83 -26.36
CA THR A 189 5.98 4.65 -27.55
C THR A 189 7.17 5.41 -28.12
N ASP A 190 8.02 6.01 -27.26
CA ASP A 190 9.20 6.78 -27.67
C ASP A 190 10.50 5.95 -27.57
N SER A 191 10.40 4.64 -27.68
CA SER A 191 11.54 3.74 -27.61
C SER A 191 11.76 2.97 -28.90
N ASN A 192 12.95 2.41 -29.06
CA ASN A 192 13.26 1.53 -30.21
C ASN A 192 12.71 0.09 -30.00
N VAL A 193 11.56 -0.05 -29.35
CA VAL A 193 10.89 -1.32 -29.09
C VAL A 193 9.55 -1.33 -29.84
N GLU A 194 9.38 -2.26 -30.74
CA GLU A 194 8.16 -2.47 -31.52
C GLU A 194 7.20 -3.39 -30.80
N ILE A 195 5.93 -2.98 -30.65
CA ILE A 195 4.85 -3.88 -30.30
C ILE A 195 4.29 -4.47 -31.61
N THR A 196 4.58 -5.74 -31.86
CA THR A 196 4.22 -6.40 -33.11
C THR A 196 2.73 -6.66 -33.24
N VAL A 197 2.08 -6.99 -32.12
CA VAL A 197 0.63 -7.19 -32.02
C VAL A 197 0.20 -7.08 -30.55
N SER A 198 -1.07 -6.78 -30.32
CA SER A 198 -1.68 -6.78 -28.99
C SER A 198 -3.02 -7.54 -29.08
N VAL A 199 -3.13 -8.67 -28.37
CA VAL A 199 -4.24 -9.63 -28.47
C VAL A 199 -4.95 -9.78 -27.12
N PRO A 200 -6.22 -9.36 -27.02
CA PRO A 200 -7.01 -9.62 -25.80
C PRO A 200 -7.44 -11.07 -25.70
N ILE A 201 -7.46 -11.63 -24.50
CA ILE A 201 -8.05 -12.93 -24.19
C ILE A 201 -9.23 -12.78 -23.24
N LYS A 202 -10.30 -13.54 -23.48
CA LYS A 202 -11.44 -13.58 -22.57
C LYS A 202 -11.16 -14.43 -21.34
N ILE A 203 -11.75 -14.06 -20.22
CA ILE A 203 -11.70 -14.83 -18.97
C ILE A 203 -12.23 -16.26 -19.22
N ASN A 204 -11.56 -17.25 -18.66
CA ASN A 204 -11.91 -18.68 -18.75
C ASN A 204 -12.02 -19.23 -20.18
N LYS A 205 -11.42 -18.56 -21.17
CA LYS A 205 -11.36 -19.11 -22.53
C LYS A 205 -10.43 -20.34 -22.57
N THR A 206 -10.96 -21.48 -23.01
CA THR A 206 -10.22 -22.74 -23.04
C THR A 206 -9.48 -22.98 -24.36
N ASP A 207 -10.09 -22.60 -25.47
CA ASP A 207 -9.47 -22.69 -26.82
C ASP A 207 -8.83 -21.33 -27.18
N LEU A 208 -7.51 -21.30 -27.18
CA LEU A 208 -6.68 -20.12 -27.48
C LEU A 208 -5.98 -20.20 -28.83
N SER A 209 -6.37 -21.18 -29.70
CA SER A 209 -5.69 -21.45 -30.98
C SER A 209 -5.64 -20.21 -31.89
N ASN A 210 -6.72 -19.45 -31.96
CA ASN A 210 -6.78 -18.23 -32.78
C ASN A 210 -5.84 -17.16 -32.25
N GLU A 211 -5.87 -16.89 -30.95
CA GLU A 211 -5.01 -15.87 -30.31
C GLU A 211 -3.53 -16.25 -30.44
N VAL A 212 -3.19 -17.51 -30.21
CA VAL A 212 -1.81 -18.00 -30.36
C VAL A 212 -1.36 -17.93 -31.82
N SER A 213 -2.24 -18.25 -32.77
CA SER A 213 -1.93 -18.12 -34.23
C SER A 213 -1.63 -16.66 -34.62
N VAL A 214 -2.39 -15.69 -34.09
CA VAL A 214 -2.14 -14.26 -34.31
C VAL A 214 -0.80 -13.82 -33.70
N LEU A 215 -0.52 -14.24 -32.45
CA LEU A 215 0.76 -13.95 -31.77
C LEU A 215 1.94 -14.55 -32.55
N ALA A 216 1.81 -15.81 -32.98
CA ALA A 216 2.84 -16.52 -33.73
C ALA A 216 3.12 -15.85 -35.09
N ALA A 217 2.06 -15.46 -35.81
CA ALA A 217 2.21 -14.78 -37.12
C ALA A 217 2.88 -13.41 -36.99
N ALA A 218 2.62 -12.68 -35.92
CA ALA A 218 3.27 -11.39 -35.65
C ALA A 218 4.74 -11.53 -35.23
N GLY A 219 5.06 -12.61 -34.53
CA GLY A 219 6.39 -12.90 -34.01
C GLY A 219 6.94 -11.84 -33.06
N GLY A 220 8.20 -12.01 -32.68
CA GLY A 220 8.91 -11.07 -31.79
C GLY A 220 10.02 -11.79 -31.01
N ASP A 221 10.81 -11.01 -30.27
CA ASP A 221 11.88 -11.52 -29.40
C ASP A 221 11.33 -12.11 -28.10
N ALA A 222 10.11 -11.68 -27.72
CA ALA A 222 9.40 -12.11 -26.53
C ALA A 222 7.88 -11.90 -26.69
N VAL A 223 7.11 -12.56 -25.83
CA VAL A 223 5.68 -12.29 -25.66
C VAL A 223 5.40 -11.83 -24.23
N ALA A 224 4.68 -10.71 -24.09
CA ALA A 224 4.20 -10.23 -22.79
C ALA A 224 2.83 -10.85 -22.50
N ILE A 225 2.65 -11.35 -21.27
CA ILE A 225 1.42 -11.98 -20.79
C ILE A 225 0.92 -11.24 -19.55
N PHE A 226 -0.19 -10.53 -19.72
CA PHE A 226 -0.78 -9.67 -18.70
C PHE A 226 -2.15 -10.21 -18.29
N THR A 227 -2.16 -11.12 -17.33
CA THR A 227 -3.37 -11.79 -16.83
C THR A 227 -3.58 -11.50 -15.36
N GLU A 228 -4.84 -11.36 -14.97
CA GLU A 228 -5.27 -11.23 -13.58
C GLU A 228 -5.55 -12.61 -12.96
N ILE A 229 -6.03 -13.55 -13.79
CA ILE A 229 -6.34 -14.91 -13.40
C ILE A 229 -5.18 -15.83 -13.79
N GLU A 230 -4.57 -16.45 -12.80
CA GLU A 230 -3.39 -17.32 -12.93
C GLU A 230 -3.61 -18.44 -13.94
N GLN A 231 -4.72 -19.18 -13.82
CA GLN A 231 -5.03 -20.31 -14.71
C GLN A 231 -5.20 -19.90 -16.17
N ASP A 232 -5.67 -18.67 -16.45
CA ASP A 232 -5.78 -18.17 -17.83
C ASP A 232 -4.40 -17.89 -18.41
N GLY A 233 -3.50 -17.32 -17.60
CA GLY A 233 -2.10 -17.09 -17.96
C GLY A 233 -1.35 -18.40 -18.19
N GLU A 234 -1.52 -19.38 -17.32
CA GLU A 234 -0.90 -20.71 -17.46
C GLU A 234 -1.35 -21.42 -18.76
N ARG A 235 -2.65 -21.41 -19.07
CA ARG A 235 -3.17 -21.95 -20.33
C ARG A 235 -2.55 -21.26 -21.55
N LEU A 236 -2.42 -19.95 -21.50
CA LEU A 236 -1.82 -19.18 -22.59
C LEU A 236 -0.33 -19.51 -22.78
N ILE A 237 0.45 -19.53 -21.69
CA ILE A 237 1.87 -19.92 -21.74
C ILE A 237 2.01 -21.32 -22.35
N LYS A 238 1.22 -22.28 -21.87
CA LYS A 238 1.23 -23.64 -22.40
C LYS A 238 0.93 -23.67 -23.91
N SER A 239 -0.14 -23.03 -24.36
CA SER A 239 -0.53 -23.01 -25.77
C SER A 239 0.53 -22.34 -26.66
N ILE A 240 1.21 -21.30 -26.17
CA ILE A 240 2.31 -20.63 -26.89
C ILE A 240 3.53 -21.56 -26.98
N LEU A 241 3.91 -22.24 -25.88
CA LEU A 241 5.00 -23.20 -25.87
C LEU A 241 4.72 -24.38 -26.81
N ASP A 242 3.52 -24.93 -26.77
CA ASP A 242 3.09 -26.03 -27.65
C ASP A 242 3.14 -25.63 -29.13
N SER A 243 2.93 -24.36 -29.46
CA SER A 243 3.05 -23.84 -30.84
C SER A 243 4.51 -23.59 -31.29
N GLY A 244 5.46 -23.52 -30.35
CA GLY A 244 6.84 -23.14 -30.63
C GLY A 244 7.06 -21.68 -31.04
N ALA A 245 6.05 -20.81 -30.86
CA ALA A 245 6.12 -19.43 -31.35
C ALA A 245 7.06 -18.55 -30.52
N PHE A 246 7.12 -18.76 -29.19
CA PHE A 246 7.97 -17.98 -28.29
C PHE A 246 8.55 -18.86 -27.19
N GLU A 247 9.78 -18.52 -26.79
CA GLU A 247 10.50 -19.15 -25.67
C GLU A 247 10.70 -18.17 -24.49
N LYS A 248 10.53 -16.87 -24.73
CA LYS A 248 10.75 -15.82 -23.74
C LYS A 248 9.46 -15.08 -23.44
N PHE A 249 9.14 -14.99 -22.14
CA PHE A 249 7.92 -14.39 -21.64
C PHE A 249 8.23 -13.18 -20.74
N ILE A 250 7.42 -12.13 -20.88
CA ILE A 250 7.36 -11.01 -19.95
C ILE A 250 6.07 -11.20 -19.15
N LEU A 251 6.19 -11.41 -17.86
CA LEU A 251 5.12 -11.92 -17.01
C LEU A 251 4.59 -10.84 -16.07
N SER A 252 3.26 -10.74 -15.94
CA SER A 252 2.63 -9.97 -14.87
C SER A 252 2.94 -10.58 -13.50
N ASP A 253 2.71 -9.82 -12.43
CA ASP A 253 2.95 -10.23 -11.04
C ASP A 253 2.22 -11.52 -10.67
N ARG A 254 1.00 -11.71 -11.18
CA ARG A 254 0.18 -12.93 -10.96
C ARG A 254 0.83 -14.21 -11.48
N MET A 255 1.70 -14.08 -12.46
CA MET A 255 2.42 -15.23 -13.05
C MET A 255 3.76 -15.54 -12.36
N ILE A 256 4.16 -14.74 -11.36
CA ILE A 256 5.41 -14.93 -10.61
C ILE A 256 5.14 -15.72 -9.32
N ASN A 257 4.88 -17.01 -9.46
CA ASN A 257 4.47 -17.88 -8.34
C ASN A 257 5.04 -19.31 -8.49
N GLU A 258 4.84 -20.14 -7.45
CA GLU A 258 5.32 -21.52 -7.42
C GLU A 258 4.60 -22.43 -8.42
N SER A 259 3.32 -22.17 -8.76
CA SER A 259 2.58 -22.93 -9.75
C SER A 259 3.23 -22.82 -11.13
N THR A 260 3.47 -21.58 -11.57
CA THR A 260 4.18 -21.29 -12.81
C THR A 260 5.58 -21.91 -12.86
N GLU A 261 6.33 -21.86 -11.74
CA GLU A 261 7.64 -22.54 -11.65
C GLU A 261 7.54 -24.04 -11.81
N LYS A 262 6.54 -24.66 -11.18
CA LYS A 262 6.33 -26.11 -11.20
C LYS A 262 5.89 -26.59 -12.58
N GLU A 263 4.98 -25.85 -13.20
CA GLU A 263 4.40 -26.20 -14.50
C GLU A 263 5.40 -26.02 -15.65
N PHE A 264 6.04 -24.87 -15.72
CA PHE A 264 6.85 -24.49 -16.90
C PHE A 264 8.35 -24.49 -16.64
N GLY A 265 8.77 -24.17 -15.45
CA GLY A 265 10.16 -24.29 -14.99
C GLY A 265 11.21 -23.88 -16.03
N LYS A 266 12.01 -24.87 -16.50
CA LYS A 266 13.09 -24.64 -17.45
C LYS A 266 12.62 -24.27 -18.86
N LEU A 267 11.35 -24.56 -19.21
CA LEU A 267 10.80 -24.24 -20.53
C LEU A 267 10.72 -22.73 -20.77
N ILE A 268 10.60 -21.94 -19.69
CA ILE A 268 10.54 -20.47 -19.73
C ILE A 268 11.79 -19.80 -19.17
N ASN A 269 12.96 -20.45 -19.24
CA ASN A 269 14.22 -19.85 -18.81
C ASN A 269 14.46 -18.49 -19.51
N ASN A 270 15.06 -17.53 -18.79
CA ASN A 270 15.29 -16.17 -19.22
C ASN A 270 14.01 -15.31 -19.40
N SER A 271 12.83 -15.87 -19.11
CA SER A 271 11.60 -15.08 -18.93
C SER A 271 11.69 -14.27 -17.66
N PHE A 272 11.01 -13.14 -17.63
CA PHE A 272 11.08 -12.22 -16.49
C PHE A 272 9.75 -11.55 -16.23
N GLY A 273 9.64 -10.98 -15.05
CA GLY A 273 8.50 -10.20 -14.62
C GLY A 273 8.86 -9.39 -13.38
N ILE A 274 7.86 -8.84 -12.75
CA ILE A 274 8.01 -8.09 -11.51
C ILE A 274 6.99 -8.55 -10.48
N ILE A 275 7.32 -8.36 -9.23
CA ILE A 275 6.35 -8.35 -8.12
C ILE A 275 6.54 -7.05 -7.35
N SER A 276 5.44 -6.51 -6.86
CA SER A 276 5.47 -5.37 -5.93
C SER A 276 6.16 -5.78 -4.63
N GLY A 277 6.88 -4.85 -4.02
CA GLY A 277 7.56 -5.06 -2.77
C GLY A 277 9.06 -4.84 -2.84
N SER A 278 9.67 -4.78 -1.68
CA SER A 278 11.10 -4.53 -1.56
C SER A 278 11.78 -5.64 -0.76
N ASN A 279 13.01 -5.96 -1.13
CA ASN A 279 13.89 -6.79 -0.32
C ASN A 279 14.92 -5.90 0.37
N THR A 280 14.47 -4.76 0.88
CA THR A 280 15.34 -3.78 1.52
C THR A 280 15.61 -4.12 2.98
N LYS A 281 16.62 -3.46 3.51
CA LYS A 281 16.90 -3.47 4.95
C LYS A 281 15.67 -3.00 5.75
N ASN A 282 14.87 -2.10 5.20
CA ASN A 282 13.71 -1.50 5.86
C ASN A 282 12.61 -2.53 6.11
N ILE A 283 12.16 -3.23 5.07
CA ILE A 283 11.11 -4.26 5.23
C ILE A 283 11.57 -5.40 6.15
N ASN A 284 12.86 -5.80 6.05
CA ASN A 284 13.41 -6.82 6.92
C ASN A 284 13.50 -6.37 8.39
N SER A 285 13.76 -5.08 8.63
CA SER A 285 13.73 -4.49 9.97
C SER A 285 12.30 -4.46 10.51
N PHE A 286 11.34 -4.06 9.69
CA PHE A 286 9.92 -4.10 10.03
C PHE A 286 9.47 -5.53 10.39
N TYR A 287 9.79 -6.54 9.58
CA TYR A 287 9.41 -7.93 9.87
C TYR A 287 9.93 -8.44 11.20
N LYS A 288 11.13 -8.00 11.63
CA LYS A 288 11.67 -8.34 12.97
C LYS A 288 10.82 -7.71 14.08
N ILE A 289 10.40 -6.46 13.90
CA ILE A 289 9.56 -5.74 14.87
C ILE A 289 8.16 -6.38 14.90
N ALA A 290 7.56 -6.63 13.75
CA ALA A 290 6.25 -7.25 13.60
C ALA A 290 6.19 -8.64 14.27
N LYS A 291 7.17 -9.51 14.01
CA LYS A 291 7.28 -10.82 14.65
C LYS A 291 7.41 -10.73 16.17
N LYS A 292 8.19 -9.77 16.68
CA LYS A 292 8.34 -9.53 18.12
C LYS A 292 7.00 -9.12 18.77
N ASN A 293 6.10 -8.53 18.00
CA ASN A 293 4.75 -8.14 18.42
C ASN A 293 3.67 -9.16 18.00
N ASN A 294 4.06 -10.39 17.68
CA ASN A 294 3.16 -11.49 17.29
C ASN A 294 2.32 -11.21 16.04
N ILE A 295 2.78 -10.35 15.13
CA ILE A 295 2.11 -10.07 13.87
C ILE A 295 2.58 -11.11 12.83
N ASN A 296 1.63 -11.75 12.15
CA ASN A 296 1.94 -12.66 11.06
C ASN A 296 2.50 -11.88 9.87
N THR A 297 3.73 -12.18 9.49
CA THR A 297 4.46 -11.48 8.42
C THR A 297 4.40 -12.16 7.06
N SER A 298 3.62 -13.22 6.90
CA SER A 298 3.45 -13.92 5.62
C SER A 298 2.35 -13.34 4.74
N GLY A 299 1.47 -12.47 5.31
CA GLY A 299 0.39 -11.81 4.56
C GLY A 299 0.88 -10.62 3.75
N PRO A 300 0.08 -10.19 2.75
CA PRO A 300 0.35 -8.98 1.97
C PRO A 300 0.04 -7.71 2.77
N PHE A 301 0.57 -6.58 2.32
CA PHE A 301 0.23 -5.21 2.75
C PHE A 301 0.44 -4.89 4.24
N ILE A 302 1.21 -5.71 4.97
CA ILE A 302 1.46 -5.47 6.39
C ILE A 302 2.43 -4.31 6.61
N GLY A 303 3.46 -4.17 5.76
CA GLY A 303 4.38 -3.04 5.76
C GLY A 303 3.67 -1.75 5.38
N GLU A 304 2.88 -1.79 4.33
CA GLU A 304 2.08 -0.68 3.83
C GLU A 304 1.07 -0.19 4.87
N SER A 305 0.47 -1.10 5.63
CA SER A 305 -0.48 -0.74 6.71
C SER A 305 0.21 -0.08 7.90
N TYR A 306 1.41 -0.56 8.28
CA TYR A 306 2.24 0.07 9.30
C TYR A 306 2.65 1.48 8.86
N ASP A 307 3.09 1.63 7.61
CA ASP A 307 3.53 2.92 7.06
C ASP A 307 2.38 3.91 6.95
N ALA A 308 1.19 3.48 6.53
CA ALA A 308 0.01 4.33 6.47
C ALA A 308 -0.32 4.96 7.85
N ALA A 309 -0.26 4.15 8.91
CA ALA A 309 -0.49 4.62 10.26
C ALA A 309 0.63 5.54 10.77
N ALA A 310 1.89 5.16 10.52
CA ALA A 310 3.06 5.94 10.93
C ALA A 310 3.08 7.33 10.29
N VAL A 311 2.76 7.42 9.00
CA VAL A 311 2.66 8.69 8.28
C VAL A 311 1.58 9.59 8.87
N ILE A 312 0.37 9.05 9.15
CA ILE A 312 -0.71 9.84 9.78
C ILE A 312 -0.26 10.39 11.14
N VAL A 313 0.35 9.55 11.97
CA VAL A 313 0.79 9.95 13.32
C VAL A 313 1.88 11.02 13.26
N LEU A 314 2.88 10.86 12.38
CA LEU A 314 3.94 11.85 12.18
C LEU A 314 3.39 13.16 11.62
N ALA A 315 2.44 13.09 10.68
CA ALA A 315 1.78 14.25 10.11
C ALA A 315 0.93 15.01 11.15
N LEU A 316 0.26 14.32 12.06
CA LEU A 316 -0.44 14.93 13.19
C LEU A 316 0.51 15.66 14.14
N GLN A 317 1.68 15.08 14.42
CA GLN A 317 2.73 15.73 15.21
C GLN A 317 3.23 17.01 14.51
N GLU A 318 3.50 16.97 13.23
CA GLU A 318 3.94 18.13 12.47
C GLU A 318 2.86 19.22 12.43
N LYS A 319 1.59 18.84 12.17
CA LYS A 319 0.44 19.74 12.19
C LYS A 319 0.36 20.50 13.51
N TYR A 320 0.50 19.81 14.64
CA TYR A 320 0.43 20.39 15.97
C TYR A 320 1.54 21.44 16.21
N PHE A 321 2.78 21.12 15.87
CA PHE A 321 3.91 22.03 16.14
C PHE A 321 4.07 23.14 15.11
N LYS A 322 3.60 22.96 13.88
CA LYS A 322 3.60 24.00 12.84
C LYS A 322 2.35 24.86 12.84
N SER A 323 1.36 24.56 13.68
CA SER A 323 0.08 25.27 13.78
C SER A 323 -0.62 25.43 12.40
N ASN A 324 -0.48 24.46 11.51
CA ASN A 324 -1.17 24.46 10.24
C ASN A 324 -2.36 23.48 10.26
N ASN A 325 -3.45 23.82 9.58
CA ASN A 325 -4.66 23.03 9.63
C ASN A 325 -4.82 22.01 8.47
N ASN A 326 -3.81 21.83 7.61
CA ASN A 326 -3.90 20.94 6.47
C ASN A 326 -3.10 19.65 6.70
N LEU A 327 -3.79 18.58 7.13
CA LEU A 327 -3.15 17.31 7.42
C LEU A 327 -2.55 16.65 6.16
N SER A 328 -3.17 16.81 4.98
CA SER A 328 -2.63 16.29 3.70
C SER A 328 -1.27 16.90 3.36
N LYS A 329 -1.09 18.20 3.57
CA LYS A 329 0.22 18.85 3.39
C LYS A 329 1.27 18.32 4.37
N ASN A 330 0.87 18.00 5.59
CA ASN A 330 1.78 17.40 6.55
C ASN A 330 2.12 15.95 6.20
N ILE A 331 1.17 15.17 5.67
CA ILE A 331 1.42 13.84 5.12
C ILE A 331 2.55 13.93 4.08
N MET A 332 2.42 14.79 3.09
CA MET A 332 3.46 15.02 2.07
C MET A 332 4.79 15.49 2.69
N SER A 333 4.74 16.36 3.68
CA SER A 333 5.93 16.95 4.29
C SER A 333 6.76 15.96 5.10
N VAL A 334 6.12 14.99 5.77
CA VAL A 334 6.81 14.02 6.63
C VAL A 334 7.30 12.79 5.86
N SER A 335 6.70 12.53 4.69
CA SER A 335 6.97 11.33 3.89
C SER A 335 7.98 11.53 2.77
N ASN A 336 8.26 12.79 2.40
CA ASN A 336 9.06 13.09 1.23
C ASN A 336 10.36 13.82 1.61
N SER A 337 11.41 13.54 0.86
CA SER A 337 12.68 14.26 0.99
C SER A 337 12.51 15.77 0.67
N PRO A 338 13.36 16.65 1.23
CA PRO A 338 14.51 16.38 2.10
C PRO A 338 14.14 16.31 3.58
N GLY A 339 14.81 15.43 4.33
CA GLY A 339 14.64 15.34 5.78
C GLY A 339 15.58 14.33 6.44
N THR A 340 15.49 14.20 7.76
CA THR A 340 16.15 13.11 8.47
C THR A 340 15.38 11.82 8.25
N LYS A 341 16.02 10.80 7.73
CA LYS A 341 15.38 9.50 7.44
C LYS A 341 14.89 8.82 8.72
N ILE A 342 13.65 8.36 8.65
CA ILE A 342 12.95 7.65 9.73
C ILE A 342 12.56 6.26 9.21
N TYR A 343 13.02 5.24 9.90
CA TYR A 343 12.85 3.84 9.54
C TYR A 343 11.84 3.14 10.47
N PRO A 344 11.40 1.90 10.17
CA PRO A 344 10.50 1.14 11.04
C PRO A 344 11.06 1.03 12.46
N GLY A 345 10.21 1.27 13.47
CA GLY A 345 10.59 1.32 14.88
C GLY A 345 11.22 2.64 15.34
N GLU A 346 11.37 3.63 14.46
CA GLU A 346 11.94 4.94 14.79
C GLU A 346 10.87 6.06 14.88
N ILE A 347 9.58 5.73 15.02
CA ILE A 347 8.50 6.73 15.13
C ILE A 347 8.81 7.75 16.25
N ALA A 348 9.26 7.29 17.42
CA ALA A 348 9.66 8.16 18.53
C ALA A 348 10.76 9.16 18.16
N LYS A 349 11.74 8.76 17.33
CA LYS A 349 12.79 9.65 16.78
C LYS A 349 12.16 10.71 15.87
N GLY A 350 11.25 10.32 14.97
CA GLY A 350 10.53 11.24 14.10
C GLY A 350 9.74 12.29 14.89
N LEU A 351 8.93 11.83 15.85
CA LEU A 351 8.16 12.70 16.75
C LEU A 351 9.05 13.73 17.50
N LYS A 352 10.21 13.28 17.98
CA LYS A 352 11.18 14.15 18.68
C LYS A 352 11.79 15.19 17.75
N LEU A 353 12.08 14.84 16.50
CA LEU A 353 12.62 15.78 15.52
C LEU A 353 11.57 16.81 15.11
N LEU A 354 10.34 16.39 14.83
CA LEU A 354 9.22 17.27 14.50
C LEU A 354 8.90 18.25 15.64
N LYS A 355 8.92 17.79 16.89
CA LYS A 355 8.80 18.66 18.08
C LYS A 355 9.86 19.76 18.12
N LYS A 356 11.05 19.52 17.58
CA LYS A 356 12.15 20.49 17.49
C LYS A 356 12.10 21.33 16.21
N GLY A 357 11.05 21.26 15.41
CA GLY A 357 10.91 21.95 14.13
C GLY A 357 11.84 21.43 13.03
N LYS A 358 12.40 20.22 13.18
CA LYS A 358 13.28 19.61 12.18
C LYS A 358 12.44 18.86 11.14
N LYS A 359 12.90 18.89 9.88
CA LYS A 359 12.31 18.09 8.79
C LYS A 359 12.70 16.63 8.94
N ILE A 360 11.75 15.76 8.64
CA ILE A 360 11.96 14.32 8.52
C ILE A 360 11.63 13.86 7.12
N ASP A 361 12.06 12.66 6.80
CA ASP A 361 11.83 11.92 5.57
C ASP A 361 11.50 10.48 6.00
N TYR A 362 10.20 10.13 5.98
CA TYR A 362 9.74 8.84 6.46
C TYR A 362 9.90 7.77 5.38
N GLU A 363 10.92 6.97 5.49
CA GLU A 363 11.19 5.83 4.60
C GLU A 363 10.28 4.61 4.90
N GLY A 364 9.97 4.39 6.18
CA GLY A 364 9.13 3.28 6.63
C GLY A 364 9.60 1.91 6.20
N ALA A 365 8.68 0.96 6.16
CA ALA A 365 8.91 -0.41 5.73
C ALA A 365 8.99 -0.51 4.19
N THR A 366 8.25 0.34 3.48
CA THR A 366 8.03 0.25 2.02
C THR A 366 8.72 1.35 1.21
N ASN A 367 9.60 2.13 1.84
CA ASN A 367 10.27 3.31 1.25
C ASN A 367 9.23 4.32 0.75
N VAL A 368 8.43 4.82 1.70
CA VAL A 368 7.32 5.72 1.39
C VAL A 368 7.83 7.04 0.83
N GLU A 369 7.41 7.35 -0.39
CA GLU A 369 7.56 8.65 -1.00
C GLU A 369 6.36 8.87 -1.92
N PHE A 370 5.63 9.96 -1.74
CA PHE A 370 4.43 10.24 -2.51
C PHE A 370 4.70 11.20 -3.66
N ASN A 371 4.13 10.91 -4.82
CA ASN A 371 4.05 11.88 -5.89
C ASN A 371 2.97 12.95 -5.59
N VAL A 372 2.82 13.91 -6.51
CA VAL A 372 1.85 15.01 -6.36
C VAL A 372 0.38 14.57 -6.24
N ASN A 373 0.08 13.34 -6.64
CA ASN A 373 -1.26 12.76 -6.58
C ASN A 373 -1.46 11.85 -5.35
N GLY A 374 -0.53 11.81 -4.39
CA GLY A 374 -0.60 10.95 -3.22
C GLY A 374 -0.26 9.47 -3.48
N ASP A 375 0.25 9.12 -4.67
CA ASP A 375 0.63 7.76 -5.00
C ASP A 375 2.07 7.46 -4.55
N ALA A 376 2.29 6.33 -3.89
CA ALA A 376 3.63 5.83 -3.65
C ALA A 376 4.31 5.47 -4.97
N PHE A 377 5.59 5.83 -5.12
CA PHE A 377 6.39 5.38 -6.26
C PHE A 377 6.56 3.87 -6.24
N GLY A 378 6.56 3.29 -5.05
CA GLY A 378 6.73 1.87 -4.82
C GLY A 378 8.09 1.34 -5.22
N THR A 379 8.33 0.11 -4.83
CA THR A 379 9.49 -0.65 -5.24
C THR A 379 9.04 -1.97 -5.84
N PHE A 380 9.78 -2.45 -6.82
CA PHE A 380 9.52 -3.71 -7.49
C PHE A 380 10.73 -4.61 -7.42
N LEU A 381 10.50 -5.91 -7.27
CA LEU A 381 11.54 -6.91 -7.43
C LEU A 381 11.48 -7.47 -8.84
N GLU A 382 12.50 -7.19 -9.64
CA GLU A 382 12.68 -7.85 -10.92
C GLU A 382 12.97 -9.33 -10.70
N LYS A 383 12.10 -10.19 -11.24
CA LYS A 383 12.22 -11.63 -11.19
C LYS A 383 12.59 -12.17 -12.56
N GLU A 384 13.53 -13.09 -12.60
CA GLU A 384 13.94 -13.79 -13.82
C GLU A 384 13.99 -15.28 -13.58
N VAL A 385 13.52 -16.06 -14.53
CA VAL A 385 13.59 -17.52 -14.48
C VAL A 385 15.01 -17.96 -14.79
N SER A 386 15.63 -18.59 -13.81
CA SER A 386 16.98 -19.16 -13.93
C SER A 386 17.00 -20.56 -13.33
N LYS A 387 17.41 -21.55 -14.14
CA LYS A 387 17.40 -22.97 -13.77
C LYS A 387 16.00 -23.43 -13.33
N GLY A 388 14.96 -22.91 -14.00
CA GLY A 388 13.56 -23.25 -13.74
C GLY A 388 12.95 -22.62 -12.49
N LYS A 389 13.57 -21.59 -11.90
CA LYS A 389 13.11 -20.92 -10.68
C LYS A 389 13.14 -19.40 -10.85
N PHE A 390 12.15 -18.71 -10.34
CA PHE A 390 12.18 -17.24 -10.23
C PHE A 390 13.26 -16.80 -9.24
N ARG A 391 14.20 -16.01 -9.72
CA ARG A 391 15.26 -15.39 -8.92
C ARG A 391 15.16 -13.88 -8.95
N THR A 392 15.29 -13.24 -7.81
CA THR A 392 15.40 -11.79 -7.76
C THR A 392 16.73 -11.37 -8.40
N ARG A 393 16.65 -10.50 -9.41
CA ARG A 393 17.82 -9.90 -10.07
C ARG A 393 18.22 -8.60 -9.41
N GLN A 394 17.26 -7.71 -9.26
CA GLN A 394 17.47 -6.41 -8.62
C GLN A 394 16.14 -5.82 -8.15
N GLN A 395 16.24 -4.76 -7.37
CA GLN A 395 15.13 -3.90 -7.00
C GLN A 395 15.04 -2.74 -8.00
N ARG A 396 13.83 -2.42 -8.40
CA ARG A 396 13.49 -1.35 -9.35
C ARG A 396 12.67 -0.27 -8.67
#